data_f46bcb0edd74457a735c95a45867619b
#
_entry.id   f46bcb0edd74457a735c95a45867619b
#
_cell.length_a   1.000
_cell.length_b   1.000
_cell.length_c   1.000
_cell.angle_alpha   90.00
_cell.angle_beta   90.00
_cell.angle_gamma   90.00
#
_symmetry.space_group_name_H-M   'P 1'
#
loop_
_entity.id
_entity.type
_entity.pdbx_description
1 polymer ?
#
loop_
_entity_poly.entity_id
_entity_poly.type
_entity_poly.pdbx_seq_one_letter_code
_entity_poly.pdbx_strand_id
1 'polypeptide(L)'
;EIIRNEISAVQQELLLKLEIKFMERALALAAYAAEQDEVPIGAVVVNPENGEIVSEAYNLSEHVADASAHAEILAIRKACEKLKCNRLRGMDLYVTLEPCTMCAAAISFARIQNLYFGAIDAKGGAVVSGVKFYDSPTCHHRPEVQGGIMERECGQILKDFFKAKREKVKLLDKKS
;
A
#
# COMPACT_ATOMS: atom_id res chain seq x y z
N GLU A 1 8.16 14.09 -14.60
CA GLU A 1 9.63 14.39 -14.69
C GLU A 1 9.93 15.88 -14.70
N ILE A 2 9.12 16.71 -15.37
CA ILE A 2 9.41 18.15 -15.53
C ILE A 2 9.30 18.91 -14.19
N ILE A 3 8.38 18.54 -13.30
CA ILE A 3 8.17 19.23 -12.01
C ILE A 3 9.27 18.92 -10.99
N ARG A 4 9.91 17.75 -11.07
CA ARG A 4 11.02 17.38 -10.16
C ARG A 4 12.31 18.17 -10.42
N ASN A 5 12.49 18.72 -11.61
CA ASN A 5 13.71 19.48 -11.96
C ASN A 5 13.71 20.92 -11.43
N GLU A 6 12.58 21.42 -10.91
CA GLU A 6 12.47 22.81 -10.44
C GLU A 6 12.55 22.98 -8.91
N ILE A 7 12.51 21.87 -8.14
CA ILE A 7 12.63 21.91 -6.69
C ILE A 7 14.11 21.85 -6.24
N SER A 8 14.43 22.64 -5.22
CA SER A 8 15.80 22.68 -4.68
C SER A 8 16.19 21.32 -4.08
N ALA A 9 17.52 21.05 -3.98
CA ALA A 9 18.03 19.83 -3.34
C ALA A 9 17.52 19.65 -1.89
N VAL A 10 17.34 20.74 -1.17
CA VAL A 10 16.79 20.73 0.21
C VAL A 10 15.32 20.28 0.20
N GLN A 11 14.53 20.76 -0.75
CA GLN A 11 13.13 20.35 -0.88
C GLN A 11 13.02 18.88 -1.29
N GLN A 12 13.89 18.40 -2.16
CA GLN A 12 13.94 16.97 -2.55
C GLN A 12 14.27 16.08 -1.35
N GLU A 13 15.25 16.48 -0.53
CA GLU A 13 15.61 15.74 0.69
C GLU A 13 14.45 15.71 1.70
N LEU A 14 13.75 16.84 1.88
CA LEU A 14 12.59 16.91 2.77
C LEU A 14 11.45 16.01 2.30
N LEU A 15 11.15 16.01 1.00
CA LEU A 15 10.12 15.13 0.41
C LEU A 15 10.46 13.66 0.62
N LEU A 16 11.73 13.27 0.41
CA LEU A 16 12.17 11.90 0.63
C LEU A 16 12.03 11.48 2.10
N LYS A 17 12.35 12.37 3.03
CA LYS A 17 12.16 12.10 4.47
C LYS A 17 10.68 11.89 4.83
N LEU A 18 9.77 12.65 4.22
CA LEU A 18 8.34 12.49 4.43
C LEU A 18 7.83 11.18 3.83
N GLU A 19 8.26 10.82 2.62
CA GLU A 19 7.93 9.55 1.98
C GLU A 19 8.36 8.36 2.85
N ILE A 20 9.57 8.38 3.39
CA ILE A 20 10.08 7.35 4.31
C ILE A 20 9.24 7.31 5.58
N LYS A 21 8.95 8.44 6.20
CA LYS A 21 8.14 8.52 7.42
C LYS A 21 6.77 7.86 7.26
N PHE A 22 6.07 8.14 6.16
CA PHE A 22 4.76 7.55 5.91
C PHE A 22 4.84 6.07 5.56
N MET A 23 5.87 5.64 4.84
CA MET A 23 6.09 4.22 4.56
C MET A 23 6.50 3.46 5.85
N GLU A 24 7.28 4.05 6.75
CA GLU A 24 7.56 3.48 8.07
C GLU A 24 6.28 3.24 8.87
N ARG A 25 5.33 4.17 8.80
CA ARG A 25 4.03 3.99 9.45
C ARG A 25 3.24 2.84 8.82
N ALA A 26 3.19 2.77 7.51
CA ALA A 26 2.55 1.64 6.81
C ALA A 26 3.23 0.30 7.15
N LEU A 27 4.55 0.29 7.26
CA LEU A 27 5.30 -0.91 7.65
C LEU A 27 5.02 -1.35 9.09
N ALA A 28 4.86 -0.40 10.03
CA ALA A 28 4.43 -0.70 11.40
C ALA A 28 3.04 -1.37 11.43
N LEU A 29 2.11 -0.92 10.61
CA LEU A 29 0.80 -1.54 10.44
C LEU A 29 0.90 -2.94 9.83
N ALA A 30 1.79 -3.14 8.87
CA ALA A 30 2.09 -4.47 8.31
C ALA A 30 2.63 -5.43 9.38
N ALA A 31 3.54 -4.96 10.24
CA ALA A 31 4.06 -5.75 11.36
C ALA A 31 2.94 -6.15 12.33
N TYR A 32 2.05 -5.24 12.64
CA TYR A 32 0.88 -5.54 13.46
C TYR A 32 -0.04 -6.59 12.82
N ALA A 33 -0.27 -6.51 11.50
CA ALA A 33 -1.02 -7.54 10.77
C ALA A 33 -0.37 -8.93 10.93
N ALA A 34 0.95 -9.03 10.81
CA ALA A 34 1.68 -10.29 11.00
C ALA A 34 1.47 -10.88 12.41
N GLU A 35 1.46 -10.04 13.45
CA GLU A 35 1.17 -10.47 14.83
C GLU A 35 -0.25 -11.03 14.97
N GLN A 36 -1.17 -10.61 14.14
CA GLN A 36 -2.55 -11.11 14.07
C GLN A 36 -2.72 -12.28 13.09
N ASP A 37 -1.64 -12.87 12.60
CA ASP A 37 -1.63 -13.95 11.59
C ASP A 37 -2.28 -13.56 10.25
N GLU A 38 -2.29 -12.25 9.95
CA GLU A 38 -2.68 -11.69 8.65
C GLU A 38 -1.45 -11.40 7.79
N VAL A 39 -1.62 -11.44 6.47
CA VAL A 39 -0.54 -11.08 5.55
C VAL A 39 -0.06 -9.66 5.86
N PRO A 40 1.26 -9.44 6.08
CA PRO A 40 1.80 -8.17 6.57
C PRO A 40 1.83 -7.11 5.48
N ILE A 41 0.69 -6.47 5.27
CA ILE A 41 0.50 -5.33 4.37
C ILE A 41 -0.17 -4.24 5.18
N GLY A 42 0.40 -3.04 5.14
CA GLY A 42 -0.13 -1.83 5.77
C GLY A 42 -0.29 -0.71 4.76
N ALA A 43 -1.27 0.14 4.99
CA ALA A 43 -1.56 1.29 4.14
C ALA A 43 -1.99 2.52 4.94
N VAL A 44 -1.58 3.70 4.49
CA VAL A 44 -2.00 4.98 5.04
C VAL A 44 -2.42 5.93 3.93
N VAL A 45 -3.52 6.65 4.15
CA VAL A 45 -3.95 7.78 3.32
C VAL A 45 -3.49 9.07 3.98
N VAL A 46 -2.80 9.92 3.22
CA VAL A 46 -2.17 11.14 3.71
C VAL A 46 -2.71 12.34 2.96
N ASN A 47 -2.98 13.42 3.68
CA ASN A 47 -3.16 14.74 3.08
C ASN A 47 -1.79 15.41 2.93
N PRO A 48 -1.25 15.55 1.71
CA PRO A 48 0.08 16.10 1.52
C PRO A 48 0.18 17.60 1.81
N GLU A 49 -0.95 18.33 1.84
CA GLU A 49 -0.94 19.77 2.13
C GLU A 49 -0.55 20.08 3.57
N ASN A 50 -0.97 19.23 4.52
CA ASN A 50 -0.72 19.44 5.94
C ASN A 50 0.05 18.30 6.62
N GLY A 51 0.36 17.22 5.88
CA GLY A 51 1.06 16.06 6.42
C GLY A 51 0.23 15.18 7.35
N GLU A 52 -1.10 15.37 7.40
CA GLU A 52 -2.00 14.57 8.22
C GLU A 52 -2.17 13.16 7.65
N ILE A 53 -2.03 12.14 8.49
CA ILE A 53 -2.49 10.78 8.18
C ILE A 53 -4.01 10.74 8.38
N VAL A 54 -4.75 10.70 7.28
CA VAL A 54 -6.22 10.71 7.27
C VAL A 54 -6.79 9.38 7.74
N SER A 55 -6.18 8.28 7.30
CA SER A 55 -6.59 6.93 7.67
C SER A 55 -5.43 5.96 7.65
N GLU A 56 -5.59 4.87 8.42
CA GLU A 56 -4.62 3.80 8.54
C GLU A 56 -5.34 2.46 8.49
N ALA A 57 -4.73 1.47 7.83
CA ALA A 57 -5.27 0.13 7.78
C ALA A 57 -4.17 -0.91 7.55
N TYR A 58 -4.48 -2.14 7.85
CA TYR A 58 -3.69 -3.33 7.54
C TYR A 58 -4.61 -4.44 7.03
N ASN A 59 -4.05 -5.43 6.38
CA ASN A 59 -4.81 -6.54 5.83
C ASN A 59 -5.59 -7.29 6.91
N LEU A 60 -6.87 -7.55 6.67
CA LEU A 60 -7.81 -8.21 7.60
C LEU A 60 -8.62 -9.33 6.94
N SER A 61 -8.24 -9.78 5.75
CA SER A 61 -9.07 -10.71 4.95
C SER A 61 -9.43 -12.00 5.67
N GLU A 62 -8.54 -12.54 6.49
CA GLU A 62 -8.79 -13.76 7.28
C GLU A 62 -9.71 -13.48 8.48
N HIS A 63 -9.42 -12.41 9.24
CA HIS A 63 -10.15 -12.08 10.48
C HIS A 63 -11.62 -11.75 10.23
N VAL A 64 -11.90 -11.02 9.14
CA VAL A 64 -13.27 -10.59 8.82
C VAL A 64 -13.93 -11.49 7.77
N ALA A 65 -13.25 -12.54 7.32
CA ALA A 65 -13.72 -13.46 6.27
C ALA A 65 -14.20 -12.69 5.00
N ASP A 66 -13.41 -11.73 4.57
CA ASP A 66 -13.67 -10.88 3.40
C ASP A 66 -12.44 -10.79 2.51
N ALA A 67 -12.50 -11.43 1.35
CA ALA A 67 -11.41 -11.44 0.37
C ALA A 67 -11.03 -10.04 -0.14
N SER A 68 -11.91 -9.05 0.01
CA SER A 68 -11.67 -7.67 -0.39
C SER A 68 -11.06 -6.80 0.73
N ALA A 69 -10.91 -7.32 1.95
CA ALA A 69 -10.40 -6.59 3.10
C ALA A 69 -8.86 -6.42 3.07
N HIS A 70 -8.34 -5.96 1.94
CA HIS A 70 -6.96 -5.56 1.77
C HIS A 70 -6.70 -4.21 2.45
N ALA A 71 -5.46 -3.97 2.87
CA ALA A 71 -5.06 -2.75 3.55
C ALA A 71 -5.47 -1.48 2.79
N GLU A 72 -5.28 -1.46 1.47
CA GLU A 72 -5.60 -0.33 0.60
C GLU A 72 -7.10 -0.05 0.57
N ILE A 73 -7.93 -1.09 0.41
CA ILE A 73 -9.39 -0.97 0.41
C ILE A 73 -9.88 -0.41 1.74
N LEU A 74 -9.37 -0.94 2.85
CA LEU A 74 -9.76 -0.51 4.19
C LEU A 74 -9.31 0.92 4.48
N ALA A 75 -8.11 1.31 4.07
CA ALA A 75 -7.61 2.68 4.22
C ALA A 75 -8.46 3.68 3.42
N ILE A 76 -8.80 3.35 2.17
CA ILE A 76 -9.67 4.17 1.32
C ILE A 76 -11.06 4.33 1.95
N ARG A 77 -11.69 3.23 2.41
CA ARG A 77 -13.00 3.27 3.07
C ARG A 77 -13.00 4.17 4.29
N LYS A 78 -12.02 4.02 5.19
CA LYS A 78 -11.89 4.86 6.39
C LYS A 78 -11.67 6.33 6.05
N ALA A 79 -10.85 6.64 5.04
CA ALA A 79 -10.64 8.01 4.59
C ALA A 79 -11.91 8.63 4.01
N CYS A 80 -12.64 7.90 3.17
CA CYS A 80 -13.91 8.34 2.60
C CYS A 80 -14.96 8.59 3.68
N GLU A 81 -15.05 7.73 4.68
CA GLU A 81 -15.94 7.88 5.82
C GLU A 81 -15.59 9.13 6.64
N LYS A 82 -14.31 9.31 6.99
CA LYS A 82 -13.83 10.47 7.74
C LYS A 82 -14.06 11.78 7.01
N LEU A 83 -13.78 11.81 5.71
CA LEU A 83 -13.92 13.02 4.88
C LEU A 83 -15.32 13.21 4.28
N LYS A 84 -16.23 12.23 4.49
CA LYS A 84 -17.59 12.23 3.97
C LYS A 84 -17.66 12.44 2.46
N CYS A 85 -16.77 11.77 1.73
CA CYS A 85 -16.72 11.82 0.27
C CYS A 85 -16.26 10.48 -0.32
N ASN A 86 -16.61 10.21 -1.57
CA ASN A 86 -16.20 8.99 -2.28
C ASN A 86 -15.00 9.20 -3.20
N ARG A 87 -14.45 10.41 -3.26
CA ARG A 87 -13.31 10.78 -4.09
C ARG A 87 -12.29 11.51 -3.23
N LEU A 88 -11.13 10.91 -3.08
CA LEU A 88 -10.02 11.38 -2.25
C LEU A 88 -9.05 12.24 -3.06
N ARG A 89 -9.59 13.23 -3.79
CA ARG A 89 -8.79 14.14 -4.62
C ARG A 89 -7.77 14.88 -3.75
N GLY A 90 -6.54 14.98 -4.23
CA GLY A 90 -5.45 15.62 -3.51
C GLY A 90 -4.84 14.77 -2.39
N MET A 91 -5.34 13.55 -2.14
CA MET A 91 -4.78 12.64 -1.14
C MET A 91 -3.77 11.68 -1.76
N ASP A 92 -2.79 11.29 -0.97
CA ASP A 92 -1.78 10.30 -1.28
C ASP A 92 -2.05 8.99 -0.55
N LEU A 93 -1.71 7.86 -1.17
CA LEU A 93 -1.75 6.54 -0.56
C LEU A 93 -0.34 5.94 -0.51
N TYR A 94 0.05 5.49 0.67
CA TYR A 94 1.25 4.70 0.92
C TYR A 94 0.85 3.28 1.27
N VAL A 95 1.44 2.29 0.63
CA VAL A 95 1.21 0.87 0.89
C VAL A 95 2.52 0.08 0.80
N THR A 96 2.70 -0.89 1.68
CA THR A 96 3.97 -1.64 1.76
C THR A 96 4.23 -2.59 0.60
N LEU A 97 3.19 -3.01 -0.11
CA LEU A 97 3.27 -3.91 -1.27
C LEU A 97 2.58 -3.29 -2.48
N GLU A 98 3.10 -3.55 -3.67
CA GLU A 98 2.47 -3.18 -4.93
C GLU A 98 1.00 -3.65 -4.96
N PRO A 99 0.03 -2.76 -5.22
CA PRO A 99 -1.38 -3.10 -5.24
C PRO A 99 -1.74 -4.16 -6.28
N CYS A 100 -2.63 -5.08 -5.90
CA CYS A 100 -3.25 -6.03 -6.81
C CYS A 100 -4.28 -5.33 -7.73
N THR A 101 -4.85 -6.07 -8.69
CA THR A 101 -5.83 -5.52 -9.66
C THR A 101 -7.03 -4.87 -8.98
N MET A 102 -7.59 -5.50 -7.96
CA MET A 102 -8.72 -4.95 -7.19
C MET A 102 -8.37 -3.62 -6.53
N CYS A 103 -7.23 -3.57 -5.84
CA CYS A 103 -6.78 -2.37 -5.13
C CYS A 103 -6.37 -1.26 -6.09
N ALA A 104 -5.68 -1.59 -7.19
CA ALA A 104 -5.32 -0.63 -8.23
C ALA A 104 -6.57 0.05 -8.82
N ALA A 105 -7.62 -0.71 -9.10
CA ALA A 105 -8.90 -0.18 -9.55
C ALA A 105 -9.57 0.71 -8.50
N ALA A 106 -9.61 0.27 -7.24
CA ALA A 106 -10.19 1.05 -6.15
C ALA A 106 -9.45 2.39 -5.94
N ILE A 107 -8.14 2.41 -6.03
CA ILE A 107 -7.30 3.61 -5.97
C ILE A 107 -7.68 4.59 -7.09
N SER A 108 -7.88 4.09 -8.31
CA SER A 108 -8.36 4.88 -9.45
C SER A 108 -9.76 5.44 -9.20
N PHE A 109 -10.71 4.61 -8.76
CA PHE A 109 -12.08 5.06 -8.47
C PHE A 109 -12.12 6.10 -7.36
N ALA A 110 -11.30 5.96 -6.33
CA ALA A 110 -11.18 6.93 -5.25
C ALA A 110 -10.46 8.23 -5.64
N ARG A 111 -9.88 8.31 -6.83
CA ARG A 111 -9.17 9.49 -7.33
C ARG A 111 -7.96 9.89 -6.48
N ILE A 112 -7.25 8.91 -5.94
CA ILE A 112 -5.97 9.13 -5.26
C ILE A 112 -5.01 9.85 -6.21
N GLN A 113 -4.31 10.87 -5.71
CA GLN A 113 -3.39 11.68 -6.50
C GLN A 113 -2.04 10.99 -6.71
N ASN A 114 -1.40 10.57 -5.64
CA ASN A 114 -0.12 9.85 -5.68
C ASN A 114 -0.22 8.51 -4.98
N LEU A 115 0.29 7.48 -5.63
CA LEU A 115 0.44 6.14 -5.09
C LEU A 115 1.92 5.86 -4.85
N TYR A 116 2.25 5.61 -3.59
CA TYR A 116 3.59 5.18 -3.16
C TYR A 116 3.51 3.74 -2.66
N PHE A 117 4.34 2.86 -3.18
CA PHE A 117 4.41 1.51 -2.66
C PHE A 117 5.85 1.08 -2.37
N GLY A 118 6.00 0.11 -1.46
CA GLY A 118 7.29 -0.43 -1.06
C GLY A 118 7.79 -1.49 -2.02
N ALA A 119 7.49 -2.76 -1.75
CA ALA A 119 7.95 -3.89 -2.54
C ALA A 119 7.11 -4.11 -3.80
N ILE A 120 7.79 -4.53 -4.88
CA ILE A 120 7.14 -5.02 -6.10
C ILE A 120 6.56 -6.42 -5.82
N ASP A 121 5.35 -6.69 -6.31
CA ASP A 121 4.72 -8.00 -6.31
C ASP A 121 4.64 -8.56 -7.74
N ALA A 122 5.65 -9.32 -8.13
CA ALA A 122 5.74 -9.88 -9.48
C ALA A 122 4.62 -10.89 -9.79
N LYS A 123 3.97 -11.46 -8.77
CA LYS A 123 2.91 -12.48 -8.94
C LYS A 123 1.51 -11.92 -8.90
N GLY A 124 1.24 -10.98 -8.00
CA GLY A 124 -0.10 -10.46 -7.74
C GLY A 124 -0.26 -8.96 -8.00
N GLY A 125 0.83 -8.24 -8.25
CA GLY A 125 0.82 -6.81 -8.52
C GLY A 125 0.19 -6.46 -9.86
N ALA A 126 -0.39 -5.28 -9.93
CA ALA A 126 -1.11 -4.82 -11.12
C ALA A 126 -0.83 -3.34 -11.47
N VAL A 127 0.24 -2.78 -10.95
CA VAL A 127 0.66 -1.39 -11.20
C VAL A 127 1.84 -1.34 -12.15
N VAL A 128 3.00 -1.87 -11.76
CA VAL A 128 4.19 -2.02 -12.60
C VAL A 128 4.36 -3.46 -13.09
N SER A 129 3.66 -4.40 -12.48
CA SER A 129 3.62 -5.83 -12.80
C SER A 129 2.26 -6.22 -13.39
N GLY A 130 2.15 -7.45 -13.85
CA GLY A 130 0.90 -8.06 -14.26
C GLY A 130 0.15 -7.25 -15.33
N VAL A 131 -1.13 -7.00 -15.05
CA VAL A 131 -2.02 -6.33 -16.01
C VAL A 131 -1.75 -4.84 -16.20
N LYS A 132 -0.92 -4.22 -15.35
CA LYS A 132 -0.63 -2.77 -15.41
C LYS A 132 -1.91 -1.94 -15.58
N PHE A 133 -2.77 -2.03 -14.59
CA PHE A 133 -4.14 -1.51 -14.67
C PHE A 133 -4.22 -0.05 -15.13
N TYR A 134 -3.23 0.77 -14.77
CA TYR A 134 -3.21 2.20 -15.14
C TYR A 134 -2.88 2.45 -16.62
N ASP A 135 -2.41 1.43 -17.34
CA ASP A 135 -2.25 1.48 -18.80
C ASP A 135 -3.53 1.06 -19.54
N SER A 136 -4.55 0.59 -18.83
CA SER A 136 -5.82 0.16 -19.43
C SER A 136 -6.57 1.33 -20.05
N PRO A 137 -7.16 1.17 -21.26
CA PRO A 137 -7.98 2.21 -21.89
C PRO A 137 -9.25 2.54 -21.11
N THR A 138 -9.69 1.65 -20.22
CA THR A 138 -10.87 1.87 -19.36
C THR A 138 -10.54 2.47 -18.00
N CYS A 139 -9.26 2.73 -17.71
CA CYS A 139 -8.83 3.44 -16.51
C CYS A 139 -9.04 4.95 -16.70
N HIS A 140 -10.02 5.54 -15.98
CA HIS A 140 -10.39 6.94 -16.12
C HIS A 140 -9.57 7.90 -15.26
N HIS A 141 -8.89 7.41 -14.23
CA HIS A 141 -7.99 8.19 -13.40
C HIS A 141 -6.72 7.39 -13.12
N ARG A 142 -5.60 8.00 -13.36
CA ARG A 142 -4.27 7.43 -13.12
C ARG A 142 -3.58 8.23 -12.02
N PRO A 143 -3.24 7.62 -10.88
CA PRO A 143 -2.38 8.27 -9.90
C PRO A 143 -0.96 8.41 -10.46
N GLU A 144 -0.22 9.40 -9.99
CA GLU A 144 1.23 9.37 -10.12
C GLU A 144 1.78 8.23 -9.25
N VAL A 145 2.69 7.43 -9.78
CA VAL A 145 3.17 6.20 -9.14
C VAL A 145 4.65 6.31 -8.81
N GLN A 146 5.01 5.96 -7.58
CA GLN A 146 6.39 5.75 -7.16
C GLN A 146 6.49 4.47 -6.34
N GLY A 147 7.22 3.47 -6.84
CA GLY A 147 7.54 2.24 -6.13
C GLY A 147 8.95 2.26 -5.55
N GLY A 148 9.25 1.25 -4.74
CA GLY A 148 10.58 1.02 -4.19
C GLY A 148 10.91 1.78 -2.91
N ILE A 149 9.94 2.40 -2.26
CA ILE A 149 10.16 3.10 -0.99
C ILE A 149 10.29 2.08 0.13
N MET A 150 11.46 1.97 0.74
CA MET A 150 11.77 0.93 1.73
C MET A 150 11.49 -0.49 1.20
N GLU A 151 11.80 -0.70 -0.07
CA GLU A 151 11.49 -1.95 -0.79
C GLU A 151 12.00 -3.20 -0.07
N ARG A 152 13.23 -3.11 0.44
CA ARG A 152 13.89 -4.22 1.14
C ARG A 152 13.13 -4.61 2.41
N GLU A 153 12.80 -3.64 3.26
CA GLU A 153 12.10 -3.85 4.53
C GLU A 153 10.67 -4.35 4.28
N CYS A 154 9.97 -3.74 3.35
CA CYS A 154 8.60 -4.13 2.95
C CYS A 154 8.57 -5.55 2.35
N GLY A 155 9.56 -5.93 1.57
CA GLY A 155 9.68 -7.28 1.01
C GLY A 155 10.10 -8.32 2.06
N GLN A 156 10.97 -7.95 2.99
CA GLN A 156 11.52 -8.87 3.99
C GLN A 156 10.43 -9.34 4.97
N ILE A 157 9.58 -8.46 5.43
CA ILE A 157 8.50 -8.83 6.37
C ILE A 157 7.54 -9.87 5.74
N LEU A 158 7.27 -9.77 4.45
CA LEU A 158 6.46 -10.76 3.71
C LEU A 158 7.17 -12.10 3.59
N LYS A 159 8.45 -12.09 3.24
CA LYS A 159 9.27 -13.31 3.14
C LYS A 159 9.31 -14.06 4.47
N ASP A 160 9.54 -13.36 5.56
CA ASP A 160 9.61 -13.94 6.91
C ASP A 160 8.27 -14.54 7.33
N PHE A 161 7.18 -13.84 7.08
CA PHE A 161 5.83 -14.31 7.37
C PHE A 161 5.48 -15.62 6.64
N PHE A 162 5.68 -15.67 5.33
CA PHE A 162 5.38 -16.86 4.55
C PHE A 162 6.34 -18.02 4.83
N LYS A 163 7.61 -17.75 5.17
CA LYS A 163 8.55 -18.76 5.64
C LYS A 163 8.06 -19.42 6.92
N ALA A 164 7.66 -18.62 7.91
CA ALA A 164 7.12 -19.12 9.18
C ALA A 164 5.85 -19.95 8.98
N LYS A 165 4.94 -19.53 8.08
CA LYS A 165 3.75 -20.31 7.75
C LYS A 165 4.09 -21.68 7.14
N ARG A 166 5.03 -21.74 6.19
CA ARG A 166 5.46 -23.01 5.59
C ARG A 166 6.08 -23.96 6.62
N GLU A 167 6.84 -23.44 7.57
CA GLU A 167 7.43 -24.22 8.64
C GLU A 167 6.38 -24.83 9.58
N LYS A 168 5.36 -24.03 9.95
CA LYS A 168 4.22 -24.53 10.75
C LYS A 168 3.50 -25.69 10.07
N VAL A 169 3.19 -25.58 8.78
CA VAL A 169 2.51 -26.65 8.01
C VAL A 169 3.37 -27.93 7.99
N LYS A 170 4.65 -27.83 7.69
CA LYS A 170 5.57 -29.00 7.70
C LYS A 170 5.66 -29.70 9.05
N LEU A 171 5.52 -28.95 10.17
CA LEU A 171 5.54 -29.52 11.51
C LEU A 171 4.24 -30.27 11.84
N LEU A 172 3.10 -29.80 11.30
CA LEU A 172 1.80 -30.47 11.45
C LEU A 172 1.75 -31.76 10.66
N ASP A 173 2.22 -31.76 9.41
CA ASP A 173 2.25 -32.94 8.52
C ASP A 173 3.14 -34.06 9.08
N LYS A 174 4.18 -33.73 9.87
CA LYS A 174 5.04 -34.74 10.51
C LYS A 174 4.45 -35.37 11.77
N LYS A 175 3.37 -34.81 12.31
CA LYS A 175 2.68 -35.30 13.51
C LYS A 175 1.42 -36.08 13.20
N SER A 176 0.99 -36.10 11.94
CA SER A 176 -0.12 -36.90 11.40
C SER A 176 0.39 -38.19 10.80
#